data_9c65e0cdeb1e6b3929d81e144a6d39e6
#
_entry.id   9c65e0cdeb1e6b3929d81e144a6d39e6
#
_cell.length_a   1.000
_cell.length_b   1.000
_cell.length_c   1.000
_cell.angle_alpha   90.00
_cell.angle_beta   90.00
_cell.angle_gamma   90.00
#
_symmetry.space_group_name_H-M   'P 1'
#
loop_
_entity.id
_entity.type
_entity.pdbx_description
1 polymer ?
#
loop_
_entity_poly.entity_id
_entity_poly.type
_entity_poly.pdbx_seq_one_letter_code
_entity_poly.pdbx_strand_id
1 'polypeptide(L)'
;MTLFIKGLDFCLRNAFTDDLWAEFKGIRQHYGVFKNEPIEVKDLRNVVAFGTSEGTAKFTGFHVAQVWARDNAKVSIKASGYAYITVDIADRATVEVTASDAARVSVFLHGGNYTGNATDNARIKVIDKRN
;
A
#
# COMPACT_ATOMS: atom_id res chain seq x y z
N MET A 1 -12.53 -7.43 3.79
CA MET A 1 -11.16 -7.00 3.42
C MET A 1 -10.07 -7.82 4.09
N THR A 2 -10.15 -8.00 5.40
CA THR A 2 -9.14 -8.80 6.11
C THR A 2 -9.05 -10.23 5.57
N LEU A 3 -10.16 -10.87 5.30
CA LEU A 3 -10.18 -12.22 4.72
C LEU A 3 -9.59 -12.25 3.31
N PHE A 4 -9.86 -11.21 2.52
CA PHE A 4 -9.28 -11.09 1.18
C PHE A 4 -7.76 -11.03 1.25
N ILE A 5 -7.22 -10.19 2.12
CA ILE A 5 -5.76 -10.02 2.25
C ILE A 5 -5.09 -11.29 2.80
N LYS A 6 -5.69 -11.94 3.79
CA LYS A 6 -5.14 -13.19 4.32
C LYS A 6 -5.16 -14.31 3.27
N GLY A 7 -6.24 -14.43 2.53
CA GLY A 7 -6.33 -15.42 1.46
C GLY A 7 -5.35 -15.13 0.32
N LEU A 8 -5.25 -13.86 -0.07
CA LEU A 8 -4.33 -13.44 -1.11
C LEU A 8 -2.88 -13.68 -0.68
N ASP A 9 -2.51 -13.30 0.55
CA ASP A 9 -1.17 -13.50 1.07
C ASP A 9 -0.80 -14.98 1.09
N PHE A 10 -1.71 -15.83 1.56
CA PHE A 10 -1.51 -17.28 1.56
C PHE A 10 -1.27 -17.82 0.15
N CYS A 11 -2.12 -17.45 -0.80
CA CYS A 11 -2.00 -17.90 -2.18
C CYS A 11 -0.68 -17.44 -2.83
N LEU A 12 -0.31 -16.19 -2.60
CA LEU A 12 0.91 -15.63 -3.19
C LEU A 12 2.17 -16.26 -2.64
N ARG A 13 2.17 -16.62 -1.35
CA ARG A 13 3.35 -17.19 -0.70
C ARG A 13 3.47 -18.70 -0.90
N ASN A 14 2.36 -19.40 -1.06
CA ASN A 14 2.33 -20.86 -1.01
C ASN A 14 1.93 -21.54 -2.33
N ALA A 15 1.16 -20.87 -3.18
CA ALA A 15 0.58 -21.49 -4.37
C ALA A 15 1.15 -20.96 -5.69
N PHE A 16 1.65 -19.72 -5.71
CA PHE A 16 2.13 -19.13 -6.94
C PHE A 16 3.64 -19.21 -7.06
N THR A 17 4.11 -19.83 -8.15
CA THR A 17 5.51 -19.79 -8.55
C THR A 17 5.78 -18.47 -9.27
N ASP A 18 7.06 -18.15 -9.49
CA ASP A 18 7.44 -16.95 -10.23
C ASP A 18 6.89 -16.97 -11.66
N ASP A 19 6.83 -18.15 -12.28
CA ASP A 19 6.27 -18.30 -13.63
C ASP A 19 4.77 -17.99 -13.66
N LEU A 20 4.00 -18.54 -12.72
CA LEU A 20 2.58 -18.22 -12.60
C LEU A 20 2.37 -16.74 -12.28
N TRP A 21 3.21 -16.17 -11.45
CA TRP A 21 3.13 -14.76 -11.12
C TRP A 21 3.30 -13.89 -12.36
N ALA A 22 4.28 -14.20 -13.20
CA ALA A 22 4.51 -13.47 -14.45
C ALA A 22 3.33 -13.63 -15.42
N GLU A 23 2.77 -14.83 -15.51
CA GLU A 23 1.64 -15.12 -16.39
C GLU A 23 0.40 -14.28 -16.04
N PHE A 24 0.15 -14.06 -14.75
CA PHE A 24 -1.01 -13.30 -14.30
C PHE A 24 -0.70 -11.82 -14.01
N LYS A 25 0.41 -11.30 -14.47
CA LYS A 25 0.86 -9.95 -14.16
C LYS A 25 -0.18 -8.87 -14.46
N GLY A 26 -0.77 -8.89 -15.63
CA GLY A 26 -1.78 -7.89 -16.02
C GLY A 26 -3.00 -7.91 -15.11
N ILE A 27 -3.46 -9.10 -14.75
CA ILE A 27 -4.61 -9.27 -13.86
C ILE A 27 -4.29 -8.75 -12.46
N ARG A 28 -3.13 -9.11 -11.92
CA ARG A 28 -2.69 -8.65 -10.61
C ARG A 28 -2.65 -7.13 -10.51
N GLN A 29 -2.03 -6.51 -11.48
CA GLN A 29 -1.87 -5.05 -11.49
C GLN A 29 -3.21 -4.33 -11.59
N HIS A 30 -4.15 -4.90 -12.33
CA HIS A 30 -5.50 -4.36 -12.41
C HIS A 30 -6.17 -4.32 -11.04
N TYR A 31 -5.92 -5.30 -10.19
CA TYR A 31 -6.44 -5.34 -8.82
C TYR A 31 -5.50 -4.71 -7.79
N GLY A 32 -4.40 -4.09 -8.24
CA GLY A 32 -3.49 -3.37 -7.35
C GLY A 32 -2.49 -4.25 -6.63
N VAL A 33 -2.17 -5.42 -7.14
CA VAL A 33 -1.22 -6.35 -6.52
C VAL A 33 0.11 -6.33 -7.27
N PHE A 34 1.20 -6.04 -6.56
CA PHE A 34 2.55 -5.90 -7.12
C PHE A 34 3.54 -6.77 -6.37
N LYS A 35 4.42 -7.43 -7.08
CA LYS A 35 5.49 -8.23 -6.49
C LYS A 35 6.78 -8.09 -7.31
N ASN A 36 7.85 -7.59 -6.69
CA ASN A 36 9.16 -7.40 -7.31
C ASN A 36 9.09 -6.55 -8.59
N GLU A 37 8.27 -5.51 -8.58
CA GLU A 37 8.03 -4.71 -9.79
C GLU A 37 7.76 -3.24 -9.42
N PRO A 38 7.92 -2.33 -10.39
CA PRO A 38 7.62 -0.92 -10.14
C PRO A 38 6.13 -0.71 -9.92
N ILE A 39 5.81 0.25 -9.05
CA ILE A 39 4.45 0.65 -8.74
C ILE A 39 4.24 2.07 -9.24
N GLU A 40 3.23 2.27 -10.08
CA GLU A 40 2.79 3.61 -10.46
C GLU A 40 1.29 3.54 -10.71
N VAL A 41 0.51 3.95 -9.72
CA VAL A 41 -0.94 3.84 -9.77
C VAL A 41 -1.61 5.10 -9.25
N LYS A 42 -2.85 5.30 -9.70
CA LYS A 42 -3.66 6.43 -9.27
C LYS A 42 -5.08 5.97 -9.01
N ASP A 43 -5.61 6.37 -7.85
CA ASP A 43 -7.01 6.16 -7.47
C ASP A 43 -7.48 4.70 -7.51
N LEU A 44 -6.58 3.77 -7.23
CA LEU A 44 -6.96 2.39 -7.00
C LEU A 44 -7.56 2.23 -5.60
N ARG A 45 -8.49 1.31 -5.46
CA ARG A 45 -9.12 1.03 -4.17
C ARG A 45 -8.22 0.21 -3.25
N ASN A 46 -7.42 -0.67 -3.80
CA ASN A 46 -6.51 -1.52 -3.05
C ASN A 46 -5.13 -1.52 -3.70
N VAL A 47 -4.08 -1.41 -2.89
CA VAL A 47 -2.71 -1.56 -3.34
C VAL A 47 -2.02 -2.52 -2.39
N VAL A 48 -1.49 -3.61 -2.92
CA VAL A 48 -0.79 -4.63 -2.14
C VAL A 48 0.60 -4.78 -2.74
N ALA A 49 1.62 -4.49 -1.96
CA ALA A 49 3.01 -4.51 -2.42
C ALA A 49 3.80 -5.59 -1.67
N PHE A 50 4.38 -6.51 -2.42
CA PHE A 50 5.18 -7.62 -1.92
C PHE A 50 6.57 -7.61 -2.52
N GLY A 51 7.46 -8.37 -1.90
CA GLY A 51 8.82 -8.57 -2.40
C GLY A 51 9.61 -7.26 -2.37
N THR A 52 10.21 -6.89 -3.50
CA THR A 52 10.99 -5.67 -3.65
C THR A 52 10.26 -4.61 -4.48
N SER A 53 8.94 -4.68 -4.57
CA SER A 53 8.15 -3.69 -5.31
C SER A 53 8.45 -2.28 -4.79
N GLU A 54 8.57 -1.32 -5.71
CA GLU A 54 8.90 0.06 -5.34
C GLU A 54 8.20 1.03 -6.27
N GLY A 55 7.64 2.10 -5.71
CA GLY A 55 7.03 3.13 -6.53
C GLY A 55 6.06 4.02 -5.79
N THR A 56 5.14 4.61 -6.53
CA THR A 56 4.22 5.63 -6.03
C THR A 56 2.77 5.25 -6.26
N ALA A 57 1.94 5.45 -5.24
CA ALA A 57 0.49 5.34 -5.32
C ALA A 57 -0.12 6.71 -5.00
N LYS A 58 -0.95 7.23 -5.90
CA LYS A 58 -1.61 8.52 -5.73
C LYS A 58 -3.10 8.34 -5.52
N PHE A 59 -3.65 9.11 -4.62
CA PHE A 59 -5.09 9.08 -4.30
C PHE A 59 -5.60 10.52 -4.23
N THR A 60 -6.67 10.81 -4.96
CA THR A 60 -7.21 12.16 -5.11
C THR A 60 -8.72 12.19 -4.93
N GLY A 61 -9.29 13.38 -4.73
CA GLY A 61 -10.74 13.57 -4.64
C GLY A 61 -11.37 12.85 -3.44
N PHE A 62 -12.60 12.37 -3.62
CA PHE A 62 -13.32 11.58 -2.61
C PHE A 62 -13.03 10.09 -2.82
N HIS A 63 -11.85 9.67 -2.49
CA HIS A 63 -11.43 8.30 -2.73
C HIS A 63 -11.10 7.58 -1.43
N VAL A 64 -11.61 6.37 -1.25
CA VAL A 64 -11.30 5.52 -0.11
C VAL A 64 -10.48 4.35 -0.60
N ALA A 65 -9.30 4.16 -0.01
CA ALA A 65 -8.39 3.13 -0.45
C ALA A 65 -7.66 2.49 0.73
N GLN A 66 -7.10 1.32 0.47
CA GLN A 66 -6.28 0.59 1.43
C GLN A 66 -4.97 0.19 0.77
N VAL A 67 -3.88 0.33 1.52
CA VAL A 67 -2.55 -0.01 1.05
C VAL A 67 -1.91 -0.98 2.03
N TRP A 68 -1.41 -2.10 1.53
CA TRP A 68 -0.68 -3.08 2.33
C TRP A 68 0.74 -3.19 1.77
N ALA A 69 1.73 -2.91 2.62
CA ALA A 69 3.15 -3.04 2.25
C ALA A 69 3.79 -4.14 3.08
N ARG A 70 4.39 -5.10 2.41
CA ARG A 70 4.98 -6.30 3.01
C ARG A 70 6.38 -6.54 2.45
N ASP A 71 7.07 -7.51 3.05
CA ASP A 71 8.41 -7.93 2.63
C ASP A 71 9.39 -6.74 2.64
N ASN A 72 10.03 -6.44 1.52
CA ASN A 72 10.95 -5.31 1.38
C ASN A 72 10.41 -4.21 0.45
N ALA A 73 9.09 -4.14 0.30
CA ALA A 73 8.47 -3.15 -0.57
C ALA A 73 8.73 -1.72 -0.10
N LYS A 74 8.85 -0.81 -1.05
CA LYS A 74 9.02 0.63 -0.79
C LYS A 74 7.95 1.39 -1.53
N VAL A 75 7.01 1.98 -0.80
CA VAL A 75 5.86 2.65 -1.38
C VAL A 75 5.82 4.10 -0.95
N SER A 76 5.69 4.99 -1.92
CA SER A 76 5.44 6.41 -1.68
C SER A 76 3.96 6.67 -1.94
N ILE A 77 3.24 7.13 -0.93
CA ILE A 77 1.81 7.41 -1.02
C ILE A 77 1.61 8.93 -1.05
N LYS A 78 0.87 9.39 -2.05
CA LYS A 78 0.50 10.80 -2.16
C LYS A 78 -1.02 10.90 -2.10
N ALA A 79 -1.54 11.49 -1.04
CA ALA A 79 -2.97 11.65 -0.82
C ALA A 79 -3.35 13.13 -0.84
N SER A 80 -4.39 13.48 -1.57
CA SER A 80 -4.87 14.85 -1.69
C SER A 80 -6.39 14.90 -1.78
N GLY A 81 -6.96 16.10 -1.83
CA GLY A 81 -8.41 16.29 -1.84
C GLY A 81 -9.04 15.82 -0.54
N TYR A 82 -10.02 14.95 -0.63
CA TYR A 82 -10.69 14.35 0.52
C TYR A 82 -10.43 12.85 0.61
N ALA A 83 -9.29 12.41 0.10
CA ALA A 83 -8.95 11.00 0.12
C ALA A 83 -8.83 10.45 1.55
N TYR A 84 -9.30 9.25 1.76
CA TYR A 84 -9.21 8.55 3.04
C TYR A 84 -8.47 7.23 2.80
N ILE A 85 -7.27 7.13 3.35
CA ILE A 85 -6.37 6.01 3.07
C ILE A 85 -6.03 5.29 4.36
N THR A 86 -6.15 3.97 4.35
CA THR A 86 -5.66 3.11 5.42
C THR A 86 -4.40 2.41 4.91
N VAL A 87 -3.30 2.51 5.66
CA VAL A 87 -2.01 1.92 5.29
C VAL A 87 -1.62 0.90 6.36
N ASP A 88 -1.29 -0.29 5.93
CA ASP A 88 -0.84 -1.36 6.81
C ASP A 88 0.57 -1.78 6.41
N ILE A 89 1.52 -1.63 7.32
CA ILE A 89 2.94 -1.84 7.06
C ILE A 89 3.44 -2.96 7.96
N ALA A 90 4.10 -3.94 7.38
CA ALA A 90 4.69 -5.04 8.13
C ALA A 90 6.00 -5.51 7.49
N ASP A 91 6.65 -6.45 8.13
CA ASP A 91 7.93 -7.02 7.70
C ASP A 91 9.03 -5.93 7.66
N ARG A 92 9.69 -5.75 6.52
CA ARG A 92 10.74 -4.75 6.33
C ARG A 92 10.33 -3.67 5.33
N ALA A 93 9.04 -3.54 5.09
CA ALA A 93 8.55 -2.55 4.12
C ALA A 93 8.81 -1.13 4.61
N THR A 94 9.01 -0.23 3.66
CA THR A 94 9.19 1.20 3.93
C THR A 94 8.09 1.96 3.21
N VAL A 95 7.40 2.83 3.93
CA VAL A 95 6.33 3.64 3.36
C VAL A 95 6.56 5.11 3.71
N GLU A 96 6.47 5.95 2.69
CA GLU A 96 6.49 7.40 2.84
C GLU A 96 5.12 7.94 2.44
N VAL A 97 4.52 8.74 3.31
CA VAL A 97 3.20 9.32 3.05
C VAL A 97 3.30 10.84 2.98
N THR A 98 2.79 11.41 1.89
CA THR A 98 2.62 12.84 1.75
C THR A 98 1.13 13.12 1.61
N ALA A 99 0.54 13.83 2.55
CA ALA A 99 -0.87 14.16 2.55
C ALA A 99 -1.07 15.68 2.48
N SER A 100 -2.03 16.11 1.66
CA SER A 100 -2.33 17.53 1.47
C SER A 100 -3.84 17.74 1.41
N ASP A 101 -4.27 18.99 1.27
CA ASP A 101 -5.68 19.41 1.26
C ASP A 101 -6.39 18.92 2.53
N ALA A 102 -7.44 18.14 2.41
CA ALA A 102 -8.19 17.58 3.54
C ALA A 102 -8.05 16.05 3.64
N ALA A 103 -7.02 15.49 3.03
CA ALA A 103 -6.81 14.05 3.03
C ALA A 103 -6.55 13.52 4.44
N ARG A 104 -6.97 12.29 4.69
CA ARG A 104 -6.78 11.62 5.97
C ARG A 104 -6.16 10.25 5.74
N VAL A 105 -5.10 9.98 6.49
CA VAL A 105 -4.37 8.71 6.37
C VAL A 105 -4.23 8.09 7.75
N SER A 106 -4.60 6.83 7.87
CA SER A 106 -4.38 6.04 9.09
C SER A 106 -3.34 4.98 8.78
N VAL A 107 -2.27 4.96 9.56
CA VAL A 107 -1.14 4.04 9.35
C VAL A 107 -1.09 3.06 10.51
N PHE A 108 -1.14 1.78 10.18
CA PHE A 108 -0.97 0.69 11.15
C PHE A 108 0.42 0.11 10.93
N LEU A 109 1.34 0.43 11.83
CA LEU A 109 2.75 0.07 11.70
C LEU A 109 3.03 -1.16 12.56
N HIS A 110 3.01 -2.34 11.94
CA HIS A 110 3.32 -3.62 12.58
C HIS A 110 4.80 -3.97 12.49
N GLY A 111 5.50 -3.41 11.54
CA GLY A 111 6.92 -3.58 11.31
C GLY A 111 7.37 -2.64 10.22
N GLY A 112 8.67 -2.65 9.91
CA GLY A 112 9.23 -1.81 8.86
C GLY A 112 9.44 -0.37 9.28
N ASN A 113 9.41 0.54 8.31
CA ASN A 113 9.70 1.95 8.52
C ASN A 113 8.60 2.81 7.90
N TYR A 114 8.34 3.93 8.56
CA TYR A 114 7.36 4.90 8.11
C TYR A 114 7.93 6.30 8.23
N THR A 115 7.67 7.13 7.21
CA THR A 115 7.86 8.58 7.27
C THR A 115 6.63 9.26 6.71
N GLY A 116 6.29 10.41 7.22
CA GLY A 116 5.08 11.10 6.77
C GLY A 116 5.17 12.60 6.90
N ASN A 117 4.45 13.29 6.03
CA ASN A 117 4.33 14.73 6.03
C ASN A 117 2.90 15.12 5.64
N ALA A 118 2.26 15.91 6.48
CA ALA A 118 0.92 16.41 6.23
C ALA A 118 0.94 17.94 6.15
N THR A 119 0.31 18.48 5.11
CA THR A 119 0.20 19.92 4.89
C THR A 119 -1.26 20.31 4.80
N ASP A 120 -1.55 21.60 4.83
CA ASP A 120 -2.92 22.14 4.78
C ASP A 120 -3.77 21.58 5.92
N ASN A 121 -4.93 21.02 5.62
CA ASN A 121 -5.83 20.41 6.62
C ASN A 121 -5.70 18.88 6.66
N ALA A 122 -4.70 18.32 6.00
CA ALA A 122 -4.49 16.88 5.97
C ALA A 122 -4.03 16.37 7.34
N ARG A 123 -4.38 15.13 7.64
CA ARG A 123 -4.02 14.50 8.91
C ARG A 123 -3.52 13.08 8.67
N ILE A 124 -2.43 12.73 9.34
CA ILE A 124 -1.90 11.39 9.34
C ILE A 124 -1.91 10.88 10.77
N LYS A 125 -2.59 9.77 11.01
CA LYS A 125 -2.61 9.12 12.32
C LYS A 125 -1.80 7.83 12.22
N VAL A 126 -0.83 7.66 13.10
CA VAL A 126 0.01 6.46 13.12
C VAL A 126 -0.31 5.65 14.38
N ILE A 127 -0.62 4.39 14.18
CA ILE A 127 -0.83 3.44 15.26
C ILE A 127 0.35 2.48 15.20
N ASP A 128 1.32 2.69 16.08
CA ASP A 128 2.55 1.89 16.11
C ASP A 128 2.31 0.64 16.94
N LYS A 129 2.37 -0.52 16.30
CA LYS A 129 2.17 -1.82 16.94
C LYS A 129 3.44 -2.66 16.95
N ARG A 130 4.57 -2.04 16.68
CA ARG A 130 5.87 -2.73 16.79
C ARG A 130 6.22 -2.92 18.27
N ASN A 131 6.85 -4.02 18.55
CA ASN A 131 7.34 -4.31 19.91
C ASN A 131 8.80 -3.96 20.05
#